data_24bf4ae6015ce3f9d12f4dfcf6521a65
#
_entry.id   24bf4ae6015ce3f9d12f4dfcf6521a65
#
_cell.length_a   1.000
_cell.length_b   1.000
_cell.length_c   1.000
_cell.angle_alpha   90.00
_cell.angle_beta   90.00
_cell.angle_gamma   90.00
#
_symmetry.space_group_name_H-M   'P 1'
#
loop_
_entity.id
_entity.type
_entity.pdbx_description
1 polymer ?
#
loop_
_entity_poly.entity_id
_entity_poly.type
_entity_poly.pdbx_seq_one_letter_code
_entity_poly.pdbx_strand_id
1 'polypeptide(L)'
;GADIYQLVKFKRSNQNTCVNQKASIKKGERVSKGQVLADGPCTSYGELALGRNVLVAFMSWRGYNFEDAILVSEKLVKEDYYTSIHIEEYEVEARDTKLGPEEITQDIPNISESFLRNLDESGIISIGATVKPGDILVGKVTPKGETQLTPEEKLLRAIFGEKAGDIKDASLYCPPGIGGIVVDAKIFSRKGVEKDERAKSIETTTVERLQRNLDDE
;
A
#
# COMPACT_ATOMS: atom_id res chain seq x y z
N GLY A 1 -33.73 -0.83 -20.54
CA GLY A 1 -32.28 -0.66 -20.47
C GLY A 1 -31.80 -0.79 -19.03
N ALA A 2 -30.55 -1.06 -18.83
CA ALA A 2 -29.90 -1.07 -17.50
C ALA A 2 -28.92 0.10 -17.47
N ASP A 3 -28.92 0.84 -16.37
CA ASP A 3 -27.94 1.90 -16.11
C ASP A 3 -26.90 1.36 -15.11
N ILE A 4 -25.61 1.45 -15.46
CA ILE A 4 -24.51 0.92 -14.67
C ILE A 4 -23.77 2.07 -14.00
N TYR A 5 -23.67 2.04 -12.66
CA TYR A 5 -22.95 3.01 -11.85
C TYR A 5 -21.79 2.32 -11.14
N GLN A 6 -20.57 2.61 -11.54
CA GLN A 6 -19.38 2.05 -10.92
C GLN A 6 -19.02 2.82 -9.64
N LEU A 7 -18.89 2.09 -8.52
CA LEU A 7 -18.48 2.67 -7.25
C LEU A 7 -16.98 2.58 -7.06
N VAL A 8 -16.37 3.69 -6.66
CA VAL A 8 -14.94 3.75 -6.33
C VAL A 8 -14.70 3.08 -4.97
N LYS A 9 -13.73 2.16 -4.92
CA LYS A 9 -13.36 1.41 -3.72
C LYS A 9 -11.88 1.61 -3.41
N PHE A 10 -11.57 1.99 -2.16
CA PHE A 10 -10.21 2.08 -1.61
C PHE A 10 -9.20 2.78 -2.53
N LYS A 11 -9.58 3.93 -3.08
CA LYS A 11 -8.71 4.76 -3.90
C LYS A 11 -8.05 5.85 -3.05
N ARG A 12 -6.76 6.08 -3.25
CA ARG A 12 -6.03 7.17 -2.60
C ARG A 12 -6.48 8.52 -3.15
N SER A 13 -6.78 9.48 -2.29
CA SER A 13 -6.96 10.89 -2.65
C SER A 13 -5.62 11.62 -2.68
N ASN A 14 -5.60 12.87 -3.14
CA ASN A 14 -4.41 13.72 -3.16
C ASN A 14 -3.83 13.99 -1.74
N GLN A 15 -4.64 13.88 -0.69
CA GLN A 15 -4.25 14.04 0.71
C GLN A 15 -4.07 12.72 1.44
N ASN A 16 -3.86 11.62 0.73
CA ASN A 16 -3.71 10.26 1.27
C ASN A 16 -4.93 9.73 2.02
N THR A 17 -6.08 10.38 1.91
CA THR A 17 -7.32 9.87 2.47
C THR A 17 -7.91 8.75 1.60
N CYS A 18 -8.68 7.85 2.20
CA CYS A 18 -9.31 6.75 1.51
C CYS A 18 -10.64 7.17 0.88
N VAL A 19 -10.71 7.13 -0.44
CA VAL A 19 -11.99 7.28 -1.17
C VAL A 19 -12.63 5.90 -1.29
N ASN A 20 -13.75 5.72 -0.62
CA ASN A 20 -14.50 4.47 -0.63
C ASN A 20 -16.00 4.77 -0.66
N GLN A 21 -16.66 4.40 -1.73
CA GLN A 21 -18.09 4.61 -1.91
C GLN A 21 -18.88 3.36 -1.50
N LYS A 22 -19.99 3.58 -0.80
CA LYS A 22 -20.90 2.52 -0.34
C LYS A 22 -22.28 2.74 -0.92
N ALA A 23 -22.90 1.68 -1.43
CA ALA A 23 -24.29 1.73 -1.85
C ALA A 23 -25.19 1.98 -0.64
N SER A 24 -26.09 2.97 -0.76
CA SER A 24 -27.09 3.33 0.27
C SER A 24 -28.42 2.59 0.05
N ILE A 25 -28.55 1.89 -1.08
CA ILE A 25 -29.75 1.14 -1.48
C ILE A 25 -29.53 -0.37 -1.39
N LYS A 26 -30.62 -1.12 -1.29
CA LYS A 26 -30.62 -2.57 -1.24
C LYS A 26 -31.09 -3.19 -2.56
N LYS A 27 -30.66 -4.41 -2.84
CA LYS A 27 -31.10 -5.16 -4.01
C LYS A 27 -32.63 -5.34 -4.01
N GLY A 28 -33.28 -4.98 -5.13
CA GLY A 28 -34.74 -5.07 -5.30
C GLY A 28 -35.50 -3.83 -4.83
N GLU A 29 -34.84 -2.82 -4.30
CA GLU A 29 -35.44 -1.56 -3.90
C GLU A 29 -35.83 -0.71 -5.14
N ARG A 30 -36.98 -0.06 -5.11
CA ARG A 30 -37.37 0.92 -6.14
C ARG A 30 -36.68 2.25 -5.83
N VAL A 31 -36.05 2.83 -6.84
CA VAL A 31 -35.38 4.12 -6.75
C VAL A 31 -36.14 5.18 -7.53
N SER A 32 -36.10 6.41 -7.04
CA SER A 32 -36.72 7.58 -7.66
C SER A 32 -35.67 8.49 -8.28
N LYS A 33 -36.06 9.28 -9.26
CA LYS A 33 -35.18 10.29 -9.86
C LYS A 33 -34.71 11.29 -8.78
N GLY A 34 -33.38 11.47 -8.65
CA GLY A 34 -32.77 12.35 -7.65
C GLY A 34 -32.51 11.68 -6.30
N GLN A 35 -32.85 10.39 -6.13
CA GLN A 35 -32.50 9.63 -4.91
C GLN A 35 -31.00 9.34 -4.86
N VAL A 36 -30.42 9.44 -3.67
CA VAL A 36 -29.02 9.07 -3.43
C VAL A 36 -28.87 7.56 -3.49
N LEU A 37 -28.03 7.06 -4.40
CA LEU A 37 -27.79 5.63 -4.61
C LEU A 37 -26.57 5.13 -3.82
N ALA A 38 -25.57 6.02 -3.61
CA ALA A 38 -24.35 5.69 -2.89
C ALA A 38 -23.80 6.92 -2.19
N ASP A 39 -23.16 6.70 -1.04
CA ASP A 39 -22.44 7.71 -0.30
C ASP A 39 -20.92 7.54 -0.48
N GLY A 40 -20.23 8.66 -0.59
CA GLY A 40 -18.76 8.72 -0.64
C GLY A 40 -18.14 8.96 0.74
N PRO A 41 -16.85 9.29 0.79
CA PRO A 41 -16.18 9.65 2.03
C PRO A 41 -16.82 10.91 2.64
N CYS A 42 -16.93 10.92 3.98
CA CYS A 42 -17.50 12.03 4.75
C CYS A 42 -18.92 12.43 4.31
N THR A 43 -19.71 11.51 3.79
CA THR A 43 -21.11 11.72 3.42
C THR A 43 -22.02 10.69 4.08
N SER A 44 -23.24 11.10 4.39
CA SER A 44 -24.30 10.24 4.93
C SER A 44 -25.62 10.66 4.32
N TYR A 45 -26.26 9.76 3.58
CA TYR A 45 -27.51 10.03 2.85
C TYR A 45 -27.44 11.27 1.93
N GLY A 46 -26.28 11.47 1.28
CA GLY A 46 -26.04 12.60 0.38
C GLY A 46 -25.68 13.92 1.09
N GLU A 47 -25.67 13.96 2.42
CA GLU A 47 -25.30 15.15 3.19
C GLU A 47 -23.86 15.05 3.73
N LEU A 48 -23.23 16.20 3.93
CA LEU A 48 -21.87 16.29 4.47
C LEU A 48 -21.84 15.81 5.92
N ALA A 49 -20.99 14.83 6.23
CA ALA A 49 -20.80 14.24 7.54
C ALA A 49 -19.30 14.12 7.86
N LEU A 50 -18.67 15.25 8.20
CA LEU A 50 -17.22 15.35 8.45
C LEU A 50 -16.78 14.79 9.80
N GLY A 51 -17.71 14.48 10.69
CA GLY A 51 -17.40 13.98 12.03
C GLY A 51 -18.65 13.58 12.79
N ARG A 52 -18.52 13.57 14.10
CA ARG A 52 -19.58 13.19 15.02
C ARG A 52 -19.76 14.24 16.09
N ASN A 53 -21.01 14.51 16.46
CA ASN A 53 -21.32 15.28 17.67
C ASN A 53 -21.16 14.37 18.88
N VAL A 54 -20.34 14.79 19.83
CA VAL A 54 -20.11 14.06 21.08
C VAL A 54 -20.46 14.94 22.27
N LEU A 55 -20.89 14.32 23.36
CA LEU A 55 -21.12 15.00 24.63
C LEU A 55 -19.76 15.36 25.25
N VAL A 56 -19.57 16.64 25.58
CA VAL A 56 -18.33 17.16 26.15
C VAL A 56 -18.61 17.72 27.55
N ALA A 57 -17.73 17.42 28.51
CA ALA A 57 -17.70 18.05 29.81
C ALA A 57 -16.48 18.96 29.97
N PHE A 58 -16.68 20.21 30.31
CA PHE A 58 -15.62 21.18 30.58
C PHE A 58 -15.35 21.23 32.09
N MET A 59 -14.36 20.45 32.52
CA MET A 59 -13.99 20.39 33.94
C MET A 59 -12.55 19.87 34.11
N SER A 60 -11.92 20.17 35.22
CA SER A 60 -10.63 19.54 35.56
C SER A 60 -10.85 18.09 35.97
N TRP A 61 -10.04 17.18 35.47
CA TRP A 61 -10.11 15.76 35.77
C TRP A 61 -8.76 15.22 36.24
N ARG A 62 -8.50 15.25 37.54
CA ARG A 62 -7.30 14.69 38.20
C ARG A 62 -5.97 15.08 37.55
N GLY A 63 -5.91 16.23 36.87
CA GLY A 63 -4.75 16.70 36.15
C GLY A 63 -4.49 16.03 34.78
N TYR A 64 -5.27 15.03 34.39
CA TYR A 64 -5.05 14.33 33.12
C TYR A 64 -5.45 15.14 31.87
N ASN A 65 -6.16 16.23 32.07
CA ASN A 65 -6.50 17.19 31.01
C ASN A 65 -5.79 18.54 31.20
N PHE A 66 -4.56 18.52 31.77
CA PHE A 66 -3.75 19.71 31.93
C PHE A 66 -3.29 20.26 30.57
N GLU A 67 -3.32 21.57 30.41
CA GLU A 67 -3.04 22.29 29.15
C GLU A 67 -3.92 21.80 27.99
N ASP A 68 -3.30 21.26 26.94
CA ASP A 68 -3.97 20.84 25.70
C ASP A 68 -4.44 19.37 25.73
N ALA A 69 -4.24 18.68 26.86
CA ALA A 69 -4.62 17.29 26.98
C ALA A 69 -6.14 17.13 27.05
N ILE A 70 -6.66 16.15 26.33
CA ILE A 70 -8.09 15.83 26.28
C ILE A 70 -8.28 14.36 26.67
N LEU A 71 -9.18 14.11 27.60
CA LEU A 71 -9.62 12.76 27.93
C LEU A 71 -10.75 12.35 27.00
N VAL A 72 -10.66 11.17 26.45
CA VAL A 72 -11.72 10.60 25.62
C VAL A 72 -12.28 9.35 26.26
N SER A 73 -13.57 9.11 26.08
CA SER A 73 -14.21 7.88 26.53
C SER A 73 -13.72 6.69 25.70
N GLU A 74 -13.50 5.55 26.36
CA GLU A 74 -13.19 4.28 25.70
C GLU A 74 -14.23 3.91 24.61
N LYS A 75 -15.48 4.34 24.79
CA LYS A 75 -16.55 4.14 23.81
C LYS A 75 -16.21 4.73 22.44
N LEU A 76 -15.57 5.90 22.38
CA LEU A 76 -15.17 6.53 21.12
C LEU A 76 -14.16 5.68 20.36
N VAL A 77 -13.23 5.03 21.08
CA VAL A 77 -12.25 4.13 20.50
C VAL A 77 -12.90 2.82 20.06
N LYS A 78 -13.75 2.23 20.92
CA LYS A 78 -14.41 0.95 20.66
C LYS A 78 -15.41 0.99 19.50
N GLU A 79 -16.08 2.12 19.31
CA GLU A 79 -17.05 2.32 18.23
C GLU A 79 -16.43 3.00 16.98
N ASP A 80 -15.10 3.12 16.91
CA ASP A 80 -14.35 3.72 15.81
C ASP A 80 -14.84 5.14 15.44
N TYR A 81 -15.24 5.94 16.42
CA TYR A 81 -15.51 7.35 16.19
C TYR A 81 -14.20 8.07 15.92
N TYR A 82 -14.19 8.99 14.98
CA TYR A 82 -12.98 9.72 14.55
C TYR A 82 -11.85 8.85 13.98
N THR A 83 -12.14 7.62 13.64
CA THR A 83 -11.18 6.72 12.96
C THR A 83 -11.14 7.05 11.48
N SER A 84 -9.94 7.24 10.95
CA SER A 84 -9.70 7.50 9.54
C SER A 84 -8.79 6.44 8.94
N ILE A 85 -8.98 6.17 7.65
CA ILE A 85 -8.13 5.29 6.87
C ILE A 85 -7.31 6.17 5.93
N HIS A 86 -6.01 5.96 5.91
CA HIS A 86 -5.09 6.62 5.02
C HIS A 86 -4.44 5.61 4.09
N ILE A 87 -4.24 5.98 2.82
CA ILE A 87 -3.55 5.17 1.84
C ILE A 87 -2.26 5.88 1.48
N GLU A 88 -1.13 5.27 1.84
CA GLU A 88 0.21 5.76 1.49
C GLU A 88 0.70 5.06 0.24
N GLU A 89 1.39 5.79 -0.62
CA GLU A 89 1.98 5.28 -1.84
C GLU A 89 3.50 5.41 -1.78
N TYR A 90 4.17 4.30 -2.05
CA TYR A 90 5.62 4.23 -2.09
C TYR A 90 6.06 3.85 -3.49
N GLU A 91 7.02 4.58 -4.03
CA GLU A 91 7.56 4.37 -5.35
C GLU A 91 9.04 3.97 -5.26
N VAL A 92 9.44 3.00 -6.05
CA VAL A 92 10.83 2.61 -6.21
C VAL A 92 11.13 2.42 -7.68
N GLU A 93 12.28 2.88 -8.10
CA GLU A 93 12.75 2.76 -9.48
C GLU A 93 14.07 1.98 -9.51
N ALA A 94 14.17 1.01 -10.43
CA ALA A 94 15.43 0.39 -10.77
C ALA A 94 16.10 1.17 -11.90
N ARG A 95 17.32 1.64 -11.67
CA ARG A 95 18.07 2.52 -12.57
C ARG A 95 19.32 1.82 -13.10
N ASP A 96 19.74 2.20 -14.29
CA ASP A 96 21.05 1.82 -14.78
C ASP A 96 22.12 2.68 -14.09
N THR A 97 23.03 2.03 -13.37
CA THR A 97 24.17 2.69 -12.72
C THR A 97 25.45 2.46 -13.53
N LYS A 98 26.49 3.26 -13.25
CA LYS A 98 27.83 3.08 -13.86
C LYS A 98 28.46 1.72 -13.56
N LEU A 99 27.99 1.03 -12.52
CA LEU A 99 28.50 -0.27 -12.04
C LEU A 99 27.65 -1.45 -12.56
N GLY A 100 26.52 -1.16 -13.20
CA GLY A 100 25.56 -2.12 -13.71
C GLY A 100 24.13 -1.71 -13.40
N PRO A 101 23.14 -2.39 -13.95
CA PRO A 101 21.73 -2.13 -13.68
C PRO A 101 21.36 -2.52 -12.26
N GLU A 102 20.50 -1.74 -11.62
CA GLU A 102 19.78 -2.16 -10.41
C GLU A 102 18.71 -3.18 -10.79
N GLU A 103 18.44 -4.11 -9.91
CA GLU A 103 17.47 -5.18 -10.14
C GLU A 103 16.46 -5.25 -9.00
N ILE A 104 15.17 -5.43 -9.35
CA ILE A 104 14.10 -5.72 -8.40
C ILE A 104 13.99 -7.24 -8.34
N THR A 105 14.26 -7.80 -7.16
CA THR A 105 14.34 -9.25 -6.94
C THR A 105 14.02 -9.61 -5.49
N GLN A 106 13.58 -10.84 -5.28
CA GLN A 106 13.45 -11.44 -3.95
C GLN A 106 14.81 -11.92 -3.39
N ASP A 107 15.80 -12.16 -4.26
CA ASP A 107 17.12 -12.65 -3.87
C ASP A 107 17.99 -11.52 -3.32
N ILE A 108 17.77 -11.18 -2.06
CA ILE A 108 18.44 -10.10 -1.34
C ILE A 108 19.49 -10.72 -0.40
N PRO A 109 20.76 -10.29 -0.46
CA PRO A 109 21.81 -10.85 0.36
C PRO A 109 21.60 -10.54 1.86
N ASN A 110 21.95 -11.51 2.73
CA ASN A 110 21.97 -11.38 4.18
C ASN A 110 20.61 -11.03 4.84
N ILE A 111 19.49 -11.40 4.22
CA ILE A 111 18.16 -11.24 4.79
C ILE A 111 17.56 -12.59 5.14
N SER A 112 16.91 -12.67 6.29
CA SER A 112 16.21 -13.89 6.73
C SER A 112 14.95 -14.13 5.89
N GLU A 113 14.66 -15.39 5.57
CA GLU A 113 13.47 -15.81 4.84
C GLU A 113 12.15 -15.29 5.45
N SER A 114 12.14 -15.06 6.76
CA SER A 114 10.96 -14.51 7.43
C SER A 114 10.54 -13.12 6.93
N PHE A 115 11.49 -12.30 6.45
CA PHE A 115 11.22 -11.00 5.85
C PHE A 115 10.82 -11.09 4.38
N LEU A 116 11.18 -12.19 3.71
CA LEU A 116 10.90 -12.41 2.30
C LEU A 116 9.55 -13.08 2.05
N ARG A 117 8.91 -13.66 3.06
CA ARG A 117 7.70 -14.47 2.94
C ARG A 117 6.50 -13.76 2.29
N ASN A 118 6.43 -12.43 2.40
CA ASN A 118 5.36 -11.63 1.84
C ASN A 118 5.68 -11.10 0.43
N LEU A 119 6.92 -11.31 -0.03
CA LEU A 119 7.34 -10.98 -1.38
C LEU A 119 7.01 -12.13 -2.32
N ASP A 120 6.72 -11.78 -3.55
CA ASP A 120 6.63 -12.75 -4.62
C ASP A 120 7.99 -13.01 -5.29
N GLU A 121 8.00 -13.89 -6.30
CA GLU A 121 9.20 -14.25 -7.06
C GLU A 121 9.88 -13.04 -7.74
N SER A 122 9.11 -12.00 -8.04
CA SER A 122 9.63 -10.74 -8.62
C SER A 122 10.16 -9.76 -7.55
N GLY A 123 10.12 -10.11 -6.28
CA GLY A 123 10.58 -9.26 -5.19
C GLY A 123 9.59 -8.16 -4.79
N ILE A 124 8.33 -8.25 -5.18
CA ILE A 124 7.29 -7.26 -4.87
C ILE A 124 6.32 -7.86 -3.87
N ILE A 125 5.90 -7.03 -2.91
CA ILE A 125 4.97 -7.47 -1.87
C ILE A 125 3.62 -7.87 -2.46
N SER A 126 3.03 -8.93 -1.92
CA SER A 126 1.73 -9.44 -2.36
C SER A 126 0.59 -8.55 -1.90
N ILE A 127 -0.41 -8.34 -2.77
CA ILE A 127 -1.64 -7.62 -2.42
C ILE A 127 -2.37 -8.40 -1.32
N GLY A 128 -2.86 -7.69 -0.29
CA GLY A 128 -3.50 -8.27 0.88
C GLY A 128 -2.53 -8.65 2.01
N ALA A 129 -1.23 -8.56 1.81
CA ALA A 129 -0.25 -8.79 2.87
C ALA A 129 -0.34 -7.71 3.96
N THR A 130 -0.23 -8.14 5.21
CA THR A 130 -0.12 -7.22 6.35
C THR A 130 1.33 -6.85 6.55
N VAL A 131 1.62 -5.55 6.58
CA VAL A 131 2.96 -4.99 6.74
C VAL A 131 3.11 -4.30 8.09
N LYS A 132 4.33 -4.35 8.60
CA LYS A 132 4.79 -3.70 9.84
C LYS A 132 6.01 -2.82 9.54
N PRO A 133 6.35 -1.87 10.43
CA PRO A 133 7.59 -1.11 10.29
C PRO A 133 8.80 -2.04 10.13
N GLY A 134 9.63 -1.78 9.12
CA GLY A 134 10.82 -2.57 8.81
C GLY A 134 10.58 -3.76 7.87
N ASP A 135 9.35 -4.12 7.52
CA ASP A 135 9.08 -5.14 6.50
C ASP A 135 9.49 -4.63 5.11
N ILE A 136 9.91 -5.53 4.24
CA ILE A 136 10.29 -5.20 2.87
C ILE A 136 9.04 -5.09 2.02
N LEU A 137 8.89 -3.94 1.36
CA LEU A 137 7.81 -3.68 0.40
C LEU A 137 8.22 -4.08 -1.03
N VAL A 138 9.46 -3.75 -1.40
CA VAL A 138 10.04 -4.12 -2.69
C VAL A 138 11.51 -4.46 -2.48
N GLY A 139 11.89 -5.66 -2.87
CA GLY A 139 13.28 -6.10 -2.85
C GLY A 139 14.04 -5.48 -4.02
N LYS A 140 15.10 -4.73 -3.74
CA LYS A 140 15.98 -4.15 -4.74
C LYS A 140 17.44 -4.35 -4.37
N VAL A 141 18.25 -4.71 -5.36
CA VAL A 141 19.69 -4.85 -5.20
C VAL A 141 20.41 -3.92 -6.15
N THR A 142 21.52 -3.37 -5.68
CA THR A 142 22.37 -2.46 -6.46
C THR A 142 23.77 -3.06 -6.56
N PRO A 143 24.41 -3.09 -7.73
CA PRO A 143 25.79 -3.55 -7.86
C PRO A 143 26.75 -2.74 -7.00
N LYS A 144 27.61 -3.40 -6.24
CA LYS A 144 28.73 -2.77 -5.51
C LYS A 144 29.88 -2.49 -6.50
N GLY A 145 30.43 -1.28 -6.42
CA GLY A 145 31.71 -1.00 -7.08
C GLY A 145 32.86 -1.77 -6.45
N GLU A 146 33.93 -1.93 -7.21
CA GLU A 146 35.21 -2.45 -6.70
C GLU A 146 35.80 -1.51 -5.62
N THR A 147 35.19 -1.48 -4.46
CA THR A 147 35.83 -0.97 -3.26
C THR A 147 36.72 -2.09 -2.69
N GLN A 148 37.89 -1.72 -2.19
CA GLN A 148 38.82 -2.66 -1.56
C GLN A 148 38.04 -3.53 -0.56
N LEU A 149 37.88 -4.81 -0.91
CA LEU A 149 37.22 -5.81 -0.07
C LEU A 149 37.98 -5.88 1.27
N THR A 150 37.25 -5.78 2.36
CA THR A 150 37.82 -6.09 3.68
C THR A 150 38.26 -7.54 3.73
N PRO A 151 39.22 -7.89 4.61
CA PRO A 151 39.65 -9.29 4.77
C PRO A 151 38.49 -10.24 5.05
N GLU A 152 37.49 -9.79 5.83
CA GLU A 152 36.28 -10.54 6.14
C GLU A 152 35.42 -10.78 4.91
N GLU A 153 35.24 -9.79 4.04
CA GLU A 153 34.50 -9.93 2.78
C GLU A 153 35.19 -10.87 1.79
N LYS A 154 36.54 -10.89 1.76
CA LYS A 154 37.30 -11.85 0.97
C LYS A 154 37.09 -13.28 1.47
N LEU A 155 37.00 -13.46 2.79
CA LEU A 155 36.72 -14.77 3.38
C LEU A 155 35.30 -15.24 3.08
N LEU A 156 34.31 -14.36 3.18
CA LEU A 156 32.91 -14.63 2.83
C LEU A 156 32.76 -15.00 1.35
N ARG A 157 33.45 -14.32 0.45
CA ARG A 157 33.50 -14.71 -0.98
C ARG A 157 34.06 -16.12 -1.18
N ALA A 158 35.09 -16.47 -0.44
CA ALA A 158 35.71 -17.80 -0.56
C ALA A 158 34.79 -18.93 -0.05
N ILE A 159 33.93 -18.64 0.92
CA ILE A 159 33.02 -19.62 1.57
C ILE A 159 31.67 -19.73 0.85
N PHE A 160 31.07 -18.60 0.46
CA PHE A 160 29.70 -18.51 -0.08
C PHE A 160 29.61 -18.24 -1.59
N GLY A 161 30.74 -18.14 -2.29
CA GLY A 161 30.82 -17.88 -3.73
C GLY A 161 30.76 -16.39 -4.11
N GLU A 162 31.05 -16.09 -5.37
CA GLU A 162 31.26 -14.71 -5.89
C GLU A 162 30.02 -13.80 -5.78
N LYS A 163 28.81 -14.36 -5.81
CA LYS A 163 27.57 -13.57 -5.87
C LYS A 163 27.25 -12.75 -4.60
N ALA A 164 27.66 -13.22 -3.42
CA ALA A 164 27.31 -12.54 -2.16
C ALA A 164 28.07 -11.24 -1.87
N GLY A 165 29.15 -10.94 -2.61
CA GLY A 165 30.00 -9.77 -2.40
C GLY A 165 29.75 -8.61 -3.37
N ASP A 166 29.06 -8.83 -4.48
CA ASP A 166 28.98 -7.86 -5.58
C ASP A 166 27.72 -7.00 -5.58
N ILE A 167 26.75 -7.30 -4.72
CA ILE A 167 25.48 -6.58 -4.63
C ILE A 167 25.25 -6.05 -3.23
N LYS A 168 24.59 -4.90 -3.15
CA LYS A 168 24.16 -4.23 -1.92
C LYS A 168 22.64 -4.18 -1.89
N ASP A 169 22.06 -4.44 -0.72
CA ASP A 169 20.64 -4.22 -0.48
C ASP A 169 20.29 -2.72 -0.61
N ALA A 170 19.33 -2.44 -1.46
CA ALA A 170 18.74 -1.13 -1.69
C ALA A 170 17.19 -1.23 -1.68
N SER A 171 16.66 -2.22 -0.99
CA SER A 171 15.23 -2.51 -0.90
C SER A 171 14.45 -1.37 -0.29
N LEU A 172 13.18 -1.28 -0.66
CA LEU A 172 12.23 -0.36 -0.06
C LEU A 172 11.62 -1.02 1.18
N TYR A 173 11.85 -0.42 2.32
CA TYR A 173 11.32 -0.87 3.62
C TYR A 173 10.11 -0.06 4.04
N CYS A 174 9.19 -0.69 4.77
CA CYS A 174 8.09 0.01 5.42
C CYS A 174 8.62 0.99 6.47
N PRO A 175 8.30 2.29 6.38
CA PRO A 175 8.80 3.30 7.32
C PRO A 175 8.35 3.05 8.76
N PRO A 176 9.09 3.59 9.74
CA PRO A 176 8.68 3.52 11.15
C PRO A 176 7.34 4.25 11.36
N GLY A 177 6.49 3.67 12.22
CA GLY A 177 5.18 4.22 12.55
C GLY A 177 4.06 3.90 11.55
N ILE A 178 4.38 3.25 10.43
CA ILE A 178 3.41 2.85 9.43
C ILE A 178 3.20 1.33 9.50
N GLY A 179 1.94 0.94 9.50
CA GLY A 179 1.55 -0.45 9.41
C GLY A 179 0.16 -0.56 8.81
N GLY A 180 -0.10 -1.60 8.04
CA GLY A 180 -1.38 -1.73 7.37
C GLY A 180 -1.46 -2.95 6.46
N ILE A 181 -2.33 -2.87 5.47
CA ILE A 181 -2.55 -3.92 4.48
C ILE A 181 -2.26 -3.35 3.10
N VAL A 182 -1.53 -4.10 2.29
CA VAL A 182 -1.25 -3.73 0.89
C VAL A 182 -2.52 -3.83 0.07
N VAL A 183 -2.97 -2.72 -0.48
CA VAL A 183 -4.21 -2.64 -1.27
C VAL A 183 -3.96 -2.82 -2.76
N ASP A 184 -2.81 -2.34 -3.25
CA ASP A 184 -2.46 -2.40 -4.67
C ASP A 184 -0.95 -2.39 -4.86
N ALA A 185 -0.49 -2.96 -5.98
CA ALA A 185 0.89 -2.91 -6.42
C ALA A 185 0.91 -2.78 -7.94
N LYS A 186 1.59 -1.75 -8.45
CA LYS A 186 1.69 -1.47 -9.89
C LYS A 186 3.12 -1.60 -10.34
N ILE A 187 3.32 -2.26 -11.46
CA ILE A 187 4.62 -2.47 -12.08
C ILE A 187 4.61 -1.79 -13.44
N PHE A 188 5.59 -0.93 -13.66
CA PHE A 188 5.81 -0.27 -14.93
C PHE A 188 7.16 -0.67 -15.47
N SER A 189 7.20 -1.14 -16.71
CA SER A 189 8.44 -1.44 -17.42
C SER A 189 8.65 -0.50 -18.60
N ARG A 190 9.90 -0.15 -18.90
CA ARG A 190 10.23 0.66 -20.06
C ARG A 190 9.93 -0.10 -21.35
N LYS A 191 9.56 0.62 -22.40
CA LYS A 191 9.31 0.05 -23.71
C LYS A 191 10.57 -0.65 -24.24
N GLY A 192 10.44 -1.95 -24.58
CA GLY A 192 11.56 -2.75 -25.12
C GLY A 192 12.27 -3.63 -24.07
N VAL A 193 11.87 -3.60 -22.83
CA VAL A 193 12.32 -4.54 -21.78
C VAL A 193 11.37 -5.74 -21.75
N GLU A 194 11.91 -6.94 -21.64
CA GLU A 194 11.09 -8.13 -21.45
C GLU A 194 10.31 -8.00 -20.12
N LYS A 195 9.02 -8.25 -20.20
CA LYS A 195 8.13 -8.17 -19.03
C LYS A 195 8.14 -9.50 -18.31
N ASP A 196 8.25 -9.44 -17.00
CA ASP A 196 8.09 -10.59 -16.11
C ASP A 196 6.71 -11.24 -16.26
N GLU A 197 6.57 -12.50 -15.90
CA GLU A 197 5.29 -13.22 -15.94
C GLU A 197 4.22 -12.53 -15.10
N ARG A 198 4.61 -11.95 -13.96
CA ARG A 198 3.70 -11.17 -13.12
C ARG A 198 3.22 -9.89 -13.79
N ALA A 199 4.12 -9.14 -14.42
CA ALA A 199 3.74 -7.93 -15.17
C ALA A 199 2.75 -8.25 -16.28
N LYS A 200 2.98 -9.38 -17.00
CA LYS A 200 2.05 -9.90 -18.01
C LYS A 200 0.70 -10.29 -17.41
N SER A 201 0.68 -10.95 -16.26
CA SER A 201 -0.54 -11.35 -15.56
C SER A 201 -1.35 -10.14 -15.12
N ILE A 202 -0.71 -9.11 -14.56
CA ILE A 202 -1.36 -7.86 -14.14
C ILE A 202 -1.95 -7.13 -15.34
N GLU A 203 -1.20 -7.03 -16.46
CA GLU A 203 -1.72 -6.45 -17.69
C GLU A 203 -2.93 -7.20 -18.21
N THR A 204 -2.86 -8.53 -18.29
CA THR A 204 -3.97 -9.38 -18.77
C THR A 204 -5.21 -9.17 -17.92
N THR A 205 -5.08 -9.22 -16.60
CA THR A 205 -6.20 -8.99 -15.66
C THR A 205 -6.80 -7.58 -15.83
N THR A 206 -5.93 -6.58 -16.06
CA THR A 206 -6.39 -5.20 -16.26
C THR A 206 -7.14 -5.04 -17.58
N VAL A 207 -6.63 -5.63 -18.65
CA VAL A 207 -7.26 -5.64 -19.98
C VAL A 207 -8.61 -6.35 -19.91
N GLU A 208 -8.68 -7.54 -19.31
CA GLU A 208 -9.94 -8.29 -19.15
C GLU A 208 -10.99 -7.49 -18.35
N ARG A 209 -10.56 -6.79 -17.29
CA ARG A 209 -11.46 -5.93 -16.51
C ARG A 209 -11.99 -4.77 -17.34
N LEU A 210 -11.12 -4.10 -18.12
CA LEU A 210 -11.54 -3.00 -18.99
C LEU A 210 -12.44 -3.49 -20.11
N GLN A 211 -12.18 -4.68 -20.63
CA GLN A 211 -12.99 -5.29 -21.68
C GLN A 211 -14.38 -5.67 -21.19
N ARG A 212 -14.50 -6.26 -19.99
CA ARG A 212 -15.81 -6.49 -19.34
C ARG A 212 -16.60 -5.19 -19.12
N ASN A 213 -15.91 -4.15 -18.65
CA ASN A 213 -16.56 -2.85 -18.47
C ASN A 213 -17.08 -2.28 -19.80
N LEU A 214 -16.33 -2.44 -20.89
CA LEU A 214 -16.74 -2.02 -22.23
C LEU A 214 -17.91 -2.85 -22.77
N ASP A 215 -17.90 -4.17 -22.51
CA ASP A 215 -18.99 -5.08 -22.94
C ASP A 215 -20.28 -4.84 -22.13
N ASP A 216 -20.15 -4.31 -20.92
CA ASP A 216 -21.27 -3.96 -20.03
C ASP A 216 -21.87 -2.57 -20.33
N GLU A 217 -21.16 -1.66 -21.02
CA GLU A 217 -21.63 -0.36 -21.53
C GLU A 217 -22.43 -0.51 -22.85
#